data_2466de0f3692eb5bd4d21a858206de8e
#
_entry.id   2466de0f3692eb5bd4d21a858206de8e
#
_cell.length_a   1.000
_cell.length_b   1.000
_cell.length_c   1.000
_cell.angle_alpha   90.00
_cell.angle_beta   90.00
_cell.angle_gamma   90.00
#
_symmetry.space_group_name_H-M   'P 1'
#
loop_
_entity.id
_entity.type
_entity.pdbx_description
1 polymer ?
#
loop_
_entity_poly.entity_id
_entity_poly.type
_entity_poly.pdbx_seq_one_letter_code
_entity_poly.pdbx_strand_id
1 'polypeptide(L)'
;MSFERIANNDSRIESLNISAGKAEIIIKTWDEKRIRIRCNGFYGIMNYSGLDEDIGDIRIGRDSDLFHEMAVSQFNCESKDVPQEINSLIICSAWDDHVIMEVIAKEFLEETV
;
A
#
# COMPACT_ATOMS: atom_id res chain seq x y z
N MET A 1 -10.61 0.71 8.14
CA MET A 1 -9.68 1.79 7.78
C MET A 1 -10.19 2.50 6.52
N SER A 2 -10.19 3.81 6.53
CA SER A 2 -10.62 4.61 5.40
C SER A 2 -9.45 5.45 4.88
N PHE A 3 -9.30 5.51 3.57
CA PHE A 3 -8.26 6.32 2.93
C PHE A 3 -8.84 7.54 2.20
N GLU A 4 -10.06 7.93 2.55
CA GLU A 4 -10.76 9.06 1.89
C GLU A 4 -9.99 10.38 1.94
N ARG A 5 -9.28 10.63 3.05
CA ARG A 5 -8.47 11.83 3.20
C ARG A 5 -7.31 11.90 2.22
N ILE A 6 -6.90 10.75 1.70
CA ILE A 6 -5.79 10.64 0.76
C ILE A 6 -6.32 10.68 -0.67
N ALA A 7 -7.34 9.86 -0.96
CA ALA A 7 -7.78 9.55 -2.32
C ALA A 7 -8.37 10.71 -3.11
N ASN A 8 -8.79 11.79 -2.60
CA ASN A 8 -9.42 12.89 -3.36
C ASN A 8 -8.75 14.24 -3.16
N ASN A 9 -7.49 14.25 -2.71
CA ASN A 9 -6.87 15.49 -2.26
C ASN A 9 -5.49 15.75 -2.89
N ASP A 10 -5.29 15.40 -4.16
CA ASP A 10 -4.03 15.60 -4.85
C ASP A 10 -2.82 15.17 -4.00
N SER A 11 -2.94 13.99 -3.40
CA SER A 11 -1.94 13.47 -2.51
C SER A 11 -0.81 12.78 -3.28
N ARG A 12 0.39 12.77 -2.69
CA ARG A 12 1.56 12.12 -3.27
C ARG A 12 2.29 11.33 -2.21
N ILE A 13 2.96 10.27 -2.64
CA ILE A 13 3.86 9.52 -1.75
C ILE A 13 5.13 10.34 -1.58
N GLU A 14 5.41 10.76 -0.36
CA GLU A 14 6.61 11.54 -0.04
C GLU A 14 7.81 10.63 0.24
N SER A 15 7.60 9.55 0.99
CA SER A 15 8.67 8.62 1.32
C SER A 15 8.15 7.23 1.65
N LEU A 16 9.06 6.26 1.56
CA LEU A 16 8.85 4.89 1.96
C LEU A 16 10.05 4.44 2.78
N ASN A 17 9.81 3.93 3.99
CA ASN A 17 10.84 3.38 4.85
C ASN A 17 10.51 1.95 5.21
N ILE A 18 11.47 1.05 5.06
CA ILE A 18 11.33 -0.36 5.40
C ILE A 18 12.36 -0.71 6.45
N SER A 19 11.91 -1.31 7.56
CA SER A 19 12.80 -1.78 8.61
C SER A 19 12.14 -2.87 9.44
N ALA A 20 12.92 -3.90 9.83
CA ALA A 20 12.53 -4.91 10.82
C ALA A 20 11.09 -5.44 10.67
N GLY A 21 10.69 -5.84 9.47
CA GLY A 21 9.38 -6.42 9.22
C GLY A 21 8.24 -5.41 9.16
N LYS A 22 8.56 -4.14 9.02
CA LYS A 22 7.60 -3.04 8.91
C LYS A 22 7.90 -2.19 7.71
N ALA A 23 6.86 -1.61 7.11
CA ALA A 23 6.99 -0.58 6.09
C ALA A 23 6.19 0.64 6.53
N GLU A 24 6.72 1.82 6.29
CA GLU A 24 6.01 3.07 6.55
C GLU A 24 5.96 3.89 5.27
N ILE A 25 4.76 4.31 4.90
CA ILE A 25 4.53 5.17 3.74
C ILE A 25 4.12 6.53 4.27
N ILE A 26 4.83 7.59 3.90
CA ILE A 26 4.45 8.95 4.22
C ILE A 26 3.83 9.59 2.99
N ILE A 27 2.61 10.05 3.14
CA ILE A 27 1.84 10.69 2.08
C ILE A 27 1.64 12.15 2.43
N LYS A 28 1.96 13.03 1.49
CA LYS A 28 1.72 14.47 1.63
C LYS A 28 0.44 14.82 0.89
N THR A 29 -0.51 15.45 1.59
CA THR A 29 -1.77 15.88 1.00
C THR A 29 -1.63 17.29 0.40
N TRP A 30 -2.65 17.71 -0.39
CA TRP A 30 -2.66 19.02 -1.05
C TRP A 30 -2.55 20.20 -0.06
N ASP A 31 -3.05 20.03 1.16
CA ASP A 31 -2.99 21.06 2.22
C ASP A 31 -1.72 20.94 3.09
N GLU A 32 -0.71 20.26 2.57
CA GLU A 32 0.59 20.06 3.20
C GLU A 32 0.59 19.27 4.50
N LYS A 33 -0.46 18.56 4.78
CA LYS A 33 -0.49 17.62 5.90
C LYS A 33 0.19 16.33 5.50
N ARG A 34 0.71 15.61 6.48
CA ARG A 34 1.31 14.30 6.27
C ARG A 34 0.50 13.22 6.95
N ILE A 35 0.29 12.15 6.22
CA ILE A 35 -0.39 10.95 6.71
C ILE A 35 0.61 9.81 6.63
N ARG A 36 0.78 9.09 7.75
CA ARG A 36 1.61 7.90 7.80
C ARG A 36 0.73 6.67 7.69
N ILE A 37 1.09 5.75 6.80
CA ILE A 37 0.50 4.41 6.78
C ILE A 37 1.58 3.44 7.25
N ARG A 38 1.34 2.80 8.39
CA ARG A 38 2.21 1.75 8.91
C ARG A 38 1.72 0.41 8.43
N CYS A 39 2.61 -0.38 7.85
CA CYS A 39 2.32 -1.71 7.36
C CYS A 39 3.10 -2.70 8.23
N ASN A 40 2.42 -3.29 9.20
CA ASN A 40 3.01 -4.24 10.14
C ASN A 40 2.87 -5.67 9.64
N GLY A 41 3.88 -6.51 9.92
CA GLY A 41 3.88 -7.88 9.40
C GLY A 41 4.06 -7.90 7.90
N PHE A 42 5.05 -7.21 7.42
CA PHE A 42 5.34 -6.99 6.01
C PHE A 42 5.81 -8.26 5.31
N TYR A 43 5.23 -8.57 4.14
CA TYR A 43 5.58 -9.73 3.33
C TYR A 43 6.17 -9.39 1.97
N GLY A 44 5.82 -8.25 1.41
CA GLY A 44 6.33 -7.87 0.11
C GLY A 44 5.91 -6.46 -0.29
N ILE A 45 6.70 -5.88 -1.19
CA ILE A 45 6.43 -4.55 -1.72
C ILE A 45 6.84 -4.49 -3.19
N MET A 46 6.07 -3.72 -3.95
CA MET A 46 6.43 -3.35 -5.30
C MET A 46 6.19 -1.85 -5.48
N ASN A 47 7.22 -1.15 -5.93
CA ASN A 47 7.15 0.28 -6.27
C ASN A 47 7.28 0.40 -7.78
N TYR A 48 6.18 0.71 -8.46
CA TYR A 48 6.13 0.68 -9.93
C TYR A 48 6.51 2.00 -10.59
N SER A 49 6.24 3.13 -9.96
CA SER A 49 6.33 4.44 -10.62
C SER A 49 7.18 5.46 -9.88
N GLY A 50 7.75 5.09 -8.76
CA GLY A 50 8.48 6.05 -7.94
C GLY A 50 7.57 6.97 -7.15
N LEU A 51 8.18 7.94 -6.48
CA LEU A 51 7.50 8.92 -5.65
C LEU A 51 7.02 10.08 -6.52
N ASP A 52 6.27 11.00 -5.98
CA ASP A 52 5.79 12.23 -6.63
C ASP A 52 4.66 12.06 -7.65
N GLU A 53 4.09 10.88 -7.79
CA GLU A 53 2.92 10.70 -8.64
C GLU A 53 1.63 10.93 -7.84
N ASP A 54 0.64 11.60 -8.45
CA ASP A 54 -0.63 11.88 -7.79
C ASP A 54 -1.42 10.61 -7.55
N ILE A 55 -1.91 10.45 -6.32
CA ILE A 55 -2.69 9.29 -5.90
C ILE A 55 -4.15 9.50 -6.25
N GLY A 56 -4.72 8.56 -7.02
CA GLY A 56 -6.13 8.58 -7.36
C GLY A 56 -6.98 7.65 -6.51
N ASP A 57 -6.43 6.51 -6.12
CA ASP A 57 -7.16 5.50 -5.37
C ASP A 57 -6.23 4.70 -4.47
N ILE A 58 -6.74 4.33 -3.31
CA ILE A 58 -6.07 3.40 -2.40
C ILE A 58 -7.09 2.34 -2.01
N ARG A 59 -6.75 1.08 -2.24
CA ARG A 59 -7.65 -0.02 -1.90
C ARG A 59 -6.91 -1.18 -1.24
N ILE A 60 -7.67 -2.03 -0.57
CA ILE A 60 -7.15 -3.26 0.04
C ILE A 60 -7.77 -4.44 -0.70
N GLY A 61 -6.95 -5.39 -1.10
CA GLY A 61 -7.40 -6.55 -1.85
C GLY A 61 -6.46 -7.74 -1.74
N ARG A 62 -6.81 -8.83 -2.43
CA ARG A 62 -6.05 -10.08 -2.41
C ARG A 62 -5.94 -10.72 -3.80
N ASP A 63 -6.23 -9.98 -4.84
CA ASP A 63 -6.34 -10.52 -6.21
C ASP A 63 -5.25 -10.03 -7.18
N SER A 64 -4.26 -9.32 -6.67
CA SER A 64 -3.15 -8.84 -7.51
C SER A 64 -2.18 -9.97 -7.85
N ASP A 65 -1.41 -9.78 -8.92
CA ASP A 65 -0.36 -10.71 -9.31
C ASP A 65 0.71 -10.82 -8.22
N LEU A 66 1.06 -9.70 -7.59
CA LEU A 66 2.03 -9.70 -6.50
C LEU A 66 1.53 -10.54 -5.31
N PHE A 67 0.24 -10.44 -4.97
CA PHE A 67 -0.34 -11.24 -3.90
C PHE A 67 -0.30 -12.73 -4.23
N HIS A 68 -0.63 -13.11 -5.48
CA HIS A 68 -0.57 -14.50 -5.94
C HIS A 68 0.86 -15.05 -5.86
N GLU A 69 1.84 -14.27 -6.30
CA GLU A 69 3.25 -14.67 -6.20
C GLU A 69 3.70 -14.85 -4.76
N MET A 70 3.30 -13.96 -3.87
CA MET A 70 3.60 -14.04 -2.45
C MET A 70 2.98 -15.29 -1.83
N ALA A 71 1.73 -15.61 -2.18
CA ALA A 71 1.04 -16.81 -1.68
C ALA A 71 1.81 -18.07 -2.02
N VAL A 72 2.30 -18.19 -3.25
CA VAL A 72 3.09 -19.34 -3.68
C VAL A 72 4.45 -19.36 -2.98
N SER A 73 5.18 -18.24 -2.96
CA SER A 73 6.55 -18.19 -2.46
C SER A 73 6.67 -18.25 -0.93
N GLN A 74 5.73 -17.64 -0.20
CA GLN A 74 5.79 -17.53 1.26
C GLN A 74 4.94 -18.58 1.97
N PHE A 75 3.83 -19.00 1.40
CA PHE A 75 2.88 -19.92 2.02
C PHE A 75 2.70 -21.23 1.25
N ASN A 76 3.31 -21.34 0.07
CA ASN A 76 3.17 -22.53 -0.79
C ASN A 76 1.70 -22.93 -1.02
N CYS A 77 0.84 -21.94 -1.25
CA CYS A 77 -0.60 -22.15 -1.43
C CYS A 77 -1.18 -21.17 -2.44
N GLU A 78 -2.48 -21.32 -2.73
CA GLU A 78 -3.21 -20.35 -3.54
C GLU A 78 -3.60 -19.14 -2.72
N SER A 79 -3.87 -18.01 -3.37
CA SER A 79 -4.23 -16.74 -2.69
C SER A 79 -5.39 -16.90 -1.73
N LYS A 80 -6.41 -17.71 -2.08
CA LYS A 80 -7.58 -17.93 -1.23
C LYS A 80 -7.24 -18.62 0.10
N ASP A 81 -6.12 -19.34 0.16
CA ASP A 81 -5.72 -20.11 1.33
C ASP A 81 -4.76 -19.34 2.25
N VAL A 82 -4.34 -18.14 1.86
CA VAL A 82 -3.53 -17.26 2.69
C VAL A 82 -4.38 -16.76 3.87
N PRO A 83 -3.82 -16.66 5.09
CA PRO A 83 -4.57 -16.14 6.24
C PRO A 83 -5.30 -14.83 5.94
N GLN A 84 -6.52 -14.70 6.45
CA GLN A 84 -7.42 -13.57 6.14
C GLN A 84 -6.87 -12.21 6.57
N GLU A 85 -5.99 -12.16 7.55
CA GLU A 85 -5.38 -10.94 8.04
C GLU A 85 -4.35 -10.35 7.07
N ILE A 86 -3.86 -11.16 6.10
CA ILE A 86 -2.85 -10.73 5.15
C ILE A 86 -3.52 -10.18 3.90
N ASN A 87 -3.21 -8.93 3.54
CA ASN A 87 -3.82 -8.25 2.40
C ASN A 87 -2.78 -7.38 1.70
N SER A 88 -3.12 -6.95 0.48
CA SER A 88 -2.37 -5.94 -0.25
C SER A 88 -3.00 -4.57 -0.06
N LEU A 89 -2.18 -3.58 0.23
CA LEU A 89 -2.53 -2.17 0.09
C LEU A 89 -2.07 -1.74 -1.31
N ILE A 90 -2.99 -1.32 -2.15
CA ILE A 90 -2.74 -1.01 -3.55
C ILE A 90 -3.00 0.48 -3.77
N ILE A 91 -1.96 1.22 -4.16
CA ILE A 91 -2.03 2.66 -4.42
C ILE A 91 -1.96 2.87 -5.92
N CYS A 92 -2.99 3.49 -6.48
CA CYS A 92 -3.14 3.70 -7.92
C CYS A 92 -3.02 5.18 -8.28
N SER A 93 -2.57 5.44 -9.53
CA SER A 93 -2.41 6.78 -10.06
C SER A 93 -3.76 7.48 -10.28
N ALA A 94 -3.76 8.81 -10.12
CA ALA A 94 -4.92 9.64 -10.43
C ALA A 94 -5.17 9.75 -11.93
N TRP A 95 -4.17 9.49 -12.76
CA TRP A 95 -4.23 9.80 -14.20
C TRP A 95 -4.72 8.64 -15.06
N ASP A 96 -4.30 7.40 -14.75
CA ASP A 96 -4.59 6.25 -15.62
C ASP A 96 -4.83 4.95 -14.85
N ASP A 97 -5.06 5.04 -13.55
CA ASP A 97 -5.31 3.89 -12.67
C ASP A 97 -4.20 2.83 -12.59
N HIS A 98 -3.02 3.12 -13.14
CA HIS A 98 -1.92 2.15 -12.96
C HIS A 98 -1.49 2.11 -11.49
N VAL A 99 -0.95 0.98 -11.08
CA VAL A 99 -0.47 0.81 -9.71
C VAL A 99 0.84 1.57 -9.52
N ILE A 100 0.87 2.49 -8.57
CA ILE A 100 2.09 3.22 -8.18
C ILE A 100 2.91 2.37 -7.21
N MET A 101 2.24 1.78 -6.23
CA MET A 101 2.88 1.01 -5.16
C MET A 101 1.90 -0.01 -4.61
N GLU A 102 2.42 -1.16 -4.22
CA GLU A 102 1.65 -2.19 -3.55
C GLU A 102 2.46 -2.75 -2.39
N VAL A 103 1.83 -2.88 -1.22
CA VAL A 103 2.46 -3.43 -0.01
C VAL A 103 1.60 -4.55 0.54
N ILE A 104 2.20 -5.71 0.81
CA ILE A 104 1.50 -6.86 1.40
C ILE A 104 1.92 -6.96 2.86
N ALA A 105 0.96 -6.91 3.76
CA ALA A 105 1.19 -6.96 5.20
C ALA A 105 -0.02 -7.49 5.96
N LYS A 106 0.16 -7.75 7.25
CA LYS A 106 -0.92 -8.20 8.14
C LYS A 106 -1.81 -7.06 8.59
N GLU A 107 -1.25 -5.87 8.78
CA GLU A 107 -1.97 -4.76 9.38
C GLU A 107 -1.55 -3.45 8.74
N PHE A 108 -2.53 -2.58 8.53
CA PHE A 108 -2.31 -1.24 7.99
C PHE A 108 -2.94 -0.23 8.95
N LEU A 109 -2.14 0.70 9.44
CA LEU A 109 -2.58 1.74 10.37
C LEU A 109 -2.34 3.11 9.75
N GLU A 110 -3.39 3.93 9.69
CA GLU A 110 -3.33 5.29 9.20
C GLU A 110 -3.24 6.27 10.37
N GLU A 111 -2.25 7.15 10.32
CA GLU A 111 -2.02 8.16 11.36
C GLU A 111 -1.78 9.52 10.71
N THR A 112 -2.31 10.59 11.30
CA THR A 112 -1.92 11.95 10.95
C THR A 112 -0.65 12.29 11.69
N VAL A 113 0.33 12.77 10.95
CA VAL A 113 1.64 13.13 11.52
C VAL A 113 1.68 14.59 11.92
#